data_62f1260a1c2d4cef49d354c6426d69e2
#
_entry.id   62f1260a1c2d4cef49d354c6426d69e2
#
_cell.length_a   1.000
_cell.length_b   1.000
_cell.length_c   1.000
_cell.angle_alpha   90.00
_cell.angle_beta   90.00
_cell.angle_gamma   90.00
#
_symmetry.space_group_name_H-M   'P 1'
#
loop_
_entity.id
_entity.type
_entity.pdbx_description
1 polymer ?
#
loop_
_entity_poly.entity_id
_entity_poly.type
_entity_poly.pdbx_seq_one_letter_code
_entity_poly.pdbx_strand_id
1 'polypeptide(L)'
;MLIIHEVMGRNCGWLTAATAVKYREWLDSQQWNPGIGLDRRGWDIHGVYVPEMGFDIAAEAERLTAVMDEVGCVNIFLSEGAGVAEIVAEMEARGEEVGRDAFGHVKLDTINPGQWFGKQFAAMLKAEKTMVWKSGYFARSAAANAEDLALIKQCTDLAVDAALRGESGVTGQDEDAGDELRVIEFPRIRGGKPFDIDQPWFEDLLAGIGQAKGEKEHVEH
;
A
#
# COMPACT_ATOMS: atom_id res chain seq x y z
N MET A 1 1.06 -6.06 -21.11
CA MET A 1 -0.13 -5.60 -20.33
C MET A 1 0.33 -4.97 -19.03
N LEU A 2 -0.26 -3.84 -18.60
CA LEU A 2 0.01 -3.20 -17.29
C LEU A 2 -1.19 -3.42 -16.36
N ILE A 3 -0.95 -3.92 -15.15
CA ILE A 3 -1.96 -4.12 -14.11
C ILE A 3 -1.52 -3.36 -12.86
N ILE A 4 -2.41 -2.54 -12.32
CA ILE A 4 -2.21 -1.81 -11.08
C ILE A 4 -3.28 -2.24 -10.08
N HIS A 5 -2.84 -2.71 -8.92
CA HIS A 5 -3.69 -3.01 -7.78
C HIS A 5 -3.56 -1.87 -6.77
N GLU A 6 -4.54 -0.96 -6.77
CA GLU A 6 -4.62 0.11 -5.78
C GLU A 6 -5.19 -0.44 -4.48
N VAL A 7 -4.38 -0.37 -3.44
CA VAL A 7 -4.67 -0.87 -2.09
C VAL A 7 -4.93 0.31 -1.17
N MET A 8 -5.80 0.16 -0.19
CA MET A 8 -6.05 1.17 0.84
C MET A 8 -4.77 1.49 1.62
N GLY A 9 -4.62 2.74 2.02
CA GLY A 9 -3.49 3.21 2.82
C GLY A 9 -3.09 4.63 2.44
N ARG A 10 -3.95 5.62 2.77
CA ARG A 10 -3.69 7.03 2.46
C ARG A 10 -2.37 7.50 3.03
N ASN A 11 -2.14 7.24 4.32
CA ASN A 11 -1.01 7.73 5.09
C ASN A 11 -0.14 6.59 5.66
N CYS A 12 -0.39 5.34 5.24
CA CYS A 12 0.36 4.18 5.70
C CYS A 12 0.36 3.08 4.63
N GLY A 13 1.52 2.79 4.10
CA GLY A 13 1.74 1.80 3.04
C GLY A 13 1.83 0.37 3.52
N TRP A 14 1.76 0.11 4.84
CA TRP A 14 1.93 -1.22 5.40
C TRP A 14 1.02 -2.28 4.77
N LEU A 15 -0.27 -1.96 4.58
CA LEU A 15 -1.23 -2.91 4.00
C LEU A 15 -0.84 -3.28 2.55
N THR A 16 -0.38 -2.31 1.77
CA THR A 16 0.10 -2.54 0.39
C THR A 16 1.32 -3.46 0.37
N ALA A 17 2.31 -3.14 1.21
CA ALA A 17 3.55 -3.92 1.31
C ALA A 17 3.29 -5.35 1.84
N ALA A 18 2.48 -5.49 2.91
CA ALA A 18 2.11 -6.79 3.47
C ALA A 18 1.30 -7.64 2.47
N THR A 19 0.38 -7.02 1.72
CA THR A 19 -0.37 -7.70 0.66
C THR A 19 0.56 -8.21 -0.44
N ALA A 20 1.57 -7.42 -0.81
CA ALA A 20 2.57 -7.80 -1.81
C ALA A 20 3.37 -9.05 -1.36
N VAL A 21 3.84 -9.08 -0.10
CA VAL A 21 4.53 -10.25 0.47
C VAL A 21 3.62 -11.47 0.46
N LYS A 22 2.40 -11.34 0.98
CA LYS A 22 1.43 -12.45 1.04
C LYS A 22 1.04 -12.97 -0.34
N TYR A 23 0.94 -12.10 -1.33
CA TYR A 23 0.70 -12.51 -2.70
C TYR A 23 1.88 -13.33 -3.26
N ARG A 24 3.12 -12.93 -3.00
CA ARG A 24 4.30 -13.70 -3.44
C ARG A 24 4.42 -15.05 -2.73
N GLU A 25 4.13 -15.11 -1.41
CA GLU A 25 4.02 -16.38 -0.68
C GLU A 25 2.97 -17.31 -1.32
N TRP A 26 1.82 -16.75 -1.71
CA TRP A 26 0.78 -17.50 -2.42
C TRP A 26 1.26 -17.98 -3.78
N LEU A 27 1.96 -17.14 -4.57
CA LEU A 27 2.54 -17.56 -5.85
C LEU A 27 3.53 -18.73 -5.68
N ASP A 28 4.33 -18.72 -4.62
CA ASP A 28 5.29 -19.79 -4.33
C ASP A 28 4.61 -21.13 -3.99
N SER A 29 3.36 -21.09 -3.54
CA SER A 29 2.53 -22.27 -3.28
C SER A 29 1.84 -22.83 -4.54
N GLN A 30 1.87 -22.11 -5.68
CA GLN A 30 1.19 -22.51 -6.90
C GLN A 30 2.04 -23.46 -7.75
N GLN A 31 1.37 -24.22 -8.59
CA GLN A 31 2.04 -25.06 -9.58
C GLN A 31 2.19 -24.30 -10.91
N TRP A 32 3.42 -24.18 -11.37
CA TRP A 32 3.75 -23.47 -12.60
C TRP A 32 4.11 -24.45 -13.70
N ASN A 33 3.73 -24.14 -14.94
CA ASN A 33 4.07 -24.95 -16.12
C ASN A 33 4.49 -24.01 -17.28
N PRO A 34 5.77 -23.58 -17.30
CA PRO A 34 6.28 -22.71 -18.36
C PRO A 34 6.10 -23.27 -19.76
N GLY A 35 6.05 -24.59 -19.91
CA GLY A 35 5.87 -25.24 -21.21
C GLY A 35 4.54 -24.94 -21.91
N ILE A 36 3.55 -24.45 -21.18
CA ILE A 36 2.25 -24.00 -21.72
C ILE A 36 2.00 -22.51 -21.44
N GLY A 37 3.05 -21.75 -21.16
CA GLY A 37 2.95 -20.31 -20.91
C GLY A 37 2.50 -19.92 -19.49
N LEU A 38 2.39 -20.87 -18.56
CA LEU A 38 2.13 -20.58 -17.14
C LEU A 38 3.46 -20.42 -16.40
N ASP A 39 4.09 -19.28 -16.57
CA ASP A 39 5.34 -18.92 -15.91
C ASP A 39 5.05 -17.95 -14.75
N ARG A 40 5.60 -18.27 -13.57
CA ARG A 40 5.48 -17.46 -12.34
C ARG A 40 5.84 -15.99 -12.55
N ARG A 41 6.86 -15.71 -13.36
CA ARG A 41 7.36 -14.34 -13.59
C ARG A 41 6.31 -13.42 -14.18
N GLY A 42 5.45 -13.92 -15.06
CA GLY A 42 4.34 -13.13 -15.62
C GLY A 42 3.22 -12.81 -14.62
N TRP A 43 3.22 -13.49 -13.47
CA TRP A 43 2.25 -13.31 -12.38
C TRP A 43 2.88 -12.62 -11.16
N ASP A 44 4.22 -12.49 -11.11
CA ASP A 44 4.91 -11.84 -9.98
C ASP A 44 4.57 -10.35 -9.92
N ILE A 45 4.92 -9.74 -8.80
CA ILE A 45 4.86 -8.30 -8.61
C ILE A 45 6.14 -7.70 -9.18
N HIS A 46 6.00 -6.57 -9.86
CA HIS A 46 7.12 -5.88 -10.49
C HIS A 46 7.34 -4.47 -9.94
N GLY A 47 6.42 -3.97 -9.13
CA GLY A 47 6.57 -2.68 -8.44
C GLY A 47 5.65 -2.59 -7.22
N VAL A 48 6.16 -1.97 -6.14
CA VAL A 48 5.40 -1.66 -4.91
C VAL A 48 5.66 -0.20 -4.57
N TYR A 49 4.60 0.61 -4.53
CA TYR A 49 4.71 2.04 -4.22
C TYR A 49 3.86 2.36 -3.01
N VAL A 50 4.50 2.95 -2.01
CA VAL A 50 3.90 3.34 -0.72
C VAL A 50 4.12 4.82 -0.45
N PRO A 51 3.27 5.49 0.33
CA PRO A 51 3.37 6.95 0.53
C PRO A 51 4.64 7.37 1.29
N GLU A 52 5.26 6.47 2.05
CA GLU A 52 6.47 6.75 2.83
C GLU A 52 7.77 6.59 2.04
N MET A 53 7.69 6.23 0.74
CA MET A 53 8.85 5.98 -0.10
C MET A 53 8.76 6.77 -1.40
N GLY A 54 9.70 7.69 -1.59
CA GLY A 54 9.88 8.39 -2.85
C GLY A 54 10.29 7.47 -4.00
N PHE A 55 10.04 7.88 -5.21
CA PHE A 55 10.41 7.13 -6.42
C PHE A 55 10.72 8.08 -7.58
N ASP A 56 11.62 7.66 -8.43
CA ASP A 56 11.87 8.31 -9.73
C ASP A 56 11.06 7.56 -10.79
N ILE A 57 10.03 8.21 -11.31
CA ILE A 57 9.11 7.60 -12.29
C ILE A 57 9.82 7.23 -13.59
N ALA A 58 10.87 7.97 -13.99
CA ALA A 58 11.62 7.69 -15.21
C ALA A 58 12.53 6.46 -15.03
N ALA A 59 13.23 6.37 -13.92
CA ALA A 59 14.06 5.21 -13.58
C ALA A 59 13.20 3.95 -13.40
N GLU A 60 12.07 4.07 -12.74
CA GLU A 60 11.12 2.95 -12.59
C GLU A 60 10.52 2.53 -13.93
N ALA A 61 10.19 3.47 -14.81
CA ALA A 61 9.70 3.15 -16.15
C ALA A 61 10.74 2.41 -16.99
N GLU A 62 12.04 2.79 -16.90
CA GLU A 62 13.12 2.06 -17.57
C GLU A 62 13.21 0.61 -17.06
N ARG A 63 13.24 0.42 -15.74
CA ARG A 63 13.26 -0.91 -15.10
C ARG A 63 12.05 -1.76 -15.50
N LEU A 64 10.84 -1.19 -15.42
CA LEU A 64 9.59 -1.88 -15.75
C LEU A 64 9.44 -2.16 -17.25
N THR A 65 10.08 -1.36 -18.12
CA THR A 65 10.14 -1.62 -19.58
C THR A 65 10.90 -2.91 -19.84
N ALA A 66 12.04 -3.11 -19.17
CA ALA A 66 12.79 -4.37 -19.30
C ALA A 66 11.94 -5.60 -18.87
N VAL A 67 11.16 -5.45 -17.80
CA VAL A 67 10.21 -6.49 -17.36
C VAL A 67 9.12 -6.72 -18.41
N MET A 68 8.53 -5.65 -18.95
CA MET A 68 7.49 -5.74 -19.98
C MET A 68 8.01 -6.47 -21.23
N ASP A 69 9.24 -6.19 -21.65
CA ASP A 69 9.86 -6.82 -22.81
C ASP A 69 10.16 -8.32 -22.56
N GLU A 70 10.52 -8.68 -21.33
CA GLU A 70 10.84 -10.06 -20.98
C GLU A 70 9.59 -10.96 -20.80
N VAL A 71 8.59 -10.45 -20.04
CA VAL A 71 7.45 -11.29 -19.63
C VAL A 71 6.09 -10.85 -20.20
N GLY A 72 6.05 -9.73 -20.91
CA GLY A 72 4.83 -9.20 -21.54
C GLY A 72 3.79 -8.62 -20.59
N CYS A 73 4.09 -8.58 -19.29
CA CYS A 73 3.18 -8.09 -18.26
C CYS A 73 3.93 -7.37 -17.14
N VAL A 74 3.35 -6.29 -16.63
CA VAL A 74 3.81 -5.60 -15.42
C VAL A 74 2.68 -5.54 -14.41
N ASN A 75 2.90 -6.06 -13.21
CA ASN A 75 1.99 -6.01 -12.09
C ASN A 75 2.55 -5.07 -11.01
N ILE A 76 1.75 -4.09 -10.59
CA ILE A 76 2.11 -3.09 -9.60
C ILE A 76 1.13 -3.14 -8.43
N PHE A 77 1.63 -3.14 -7.21
CA PHE A 77 0.85 -2.87 -6.02
C PHE A 77 1.11 -1.44 -5.57
N LEU A 78 0.05 -0.65 -5.51
CA LEU A 78 0.08 0.79 -5.28
C LEU A 78 -0.76 1.13 -4.05
N SER A 79 -0.18 1.81 -3.07
CA SER A 79 -0.98 2.45 -2.02
C SER A 79 -1.74 3.66 -2.59
N GLU A 80 -2.99 3.85 -2.18
CA GLU A 80 -3.80 5.00 -2.61
C GLU A 80 -3.20 6.36 -2.20
N GLY A 81 -2.23 6.36 -1.27
CA GLY A 81 -1.49 7.54 -0.83
C GLY A 81 -0.16 7.77 -1.54
N ALA A 82 0.29 6.83 -2.36
CA ALA A 82 1.58 6.97 -3.06
C ALA A 82 1.52 8.03 -4.17
N GLY A 83 2.57 8.84 -4.30
CA GLY A 83 2.71 9.85 -5.36
C GLY A 83 1.70 11.00 -5.28
N VAL A 84 1.07 11.22 -4.15
CA VAL A 84 0.06 12.29 -4.01
C VAL A 84 0.67 13.67 -4.22
N ALA A 85 1.89 13.90 -3.72
CA ALA A 85 2.59 15.18 -3.89
C ALA A 85 2.88 15.48 -5.37
N GLU A 86 3.36 14.48 -6.12
CA GLU A 86 3.65 14.58 -7.55
C GLU A 86 2.40 14.84 -8.37
N ILE A 87 1.30 14.13 -8.04
CA ILE A 87 0.01 14.31 -8.72
C ILE A 87 -0.52 15.73 -8.49
N VAL A 88 -0.47 16.20 -7.24
CA VAL A 88 -0.90 17.55 -6.87
C VAL A 88 -0.08 18.60 -7.61
N ALA A 89 1.26 18.46 -7.60
CA ALA A 89 2.15 19.38 -8.30
C ALA A 89 1.86 19.44 -9.81
N GLU A 90 1.60 18.29 -10.43
CA GLU A 90 1.23 18.21 -11.86
C GLU A 90 -0.12 18.88 -12.13
N MET A 91 -1.13 18.67 -11.29
CA MET A 91 -2.44 19.31 -11.42
C MET A 91 -2.35 20.83 -11.27
N GLU A 92 -1.63 21.31 -10.26
CA GLU A 92 -1.42 22.75 -10.02
C GLU A 92 -0.65 23.40 -11.19
N ALA A 93 0.35 22.72 -11.74
CA ALA A 93 1.09 23.20 -12.92
C ALA A 93 0.20 23.35 -14.15
N ARG A 94 -0.89 22.55 -14.26
CA ARG A 94 -1.91 22.66 -15.31
C ARG A 94 -3.02 23.66 -14.99
N GLY A 95 -2.98 24.29 -13.81
CA GLY A 95 -4.03 25.20 -13.33
C GLY A 95 -5.32 24.50 -12.92
N GLU A 96 -5.26 23.21 -12.59
CA GLU A 96 -6.38 22.43 -12.09
C GLU A 96 -6.55 22.64 -10.59
N GLU A 97 -7.81 22.68 -10.12
CA GLU A 97 -8.12 22.83 -8.71
C GLU A 97 -8.04 21.45 -8.01
N VAL A 98 -7.24 21.37 -6.93
CA VAL A 98 -7.12 20.17 -6.11
C VAL A 98 -8.17 20.18 -5.02
N GLY A 99 -9.10 19.23 -5.07
CA GLY A 99 -10.14 19.07 -4.05
C GLY A 99 -9.55 18.69 -2.68
N ARG A 100 -9.96 19.42 -1.62
CA ARG A 100 -9.56 19.13 -0.23
C ARG A 100 -10.78 18.87 0.65
N ASP A 101 -10.60 18.09 1.70
CA ASP A 101 -11.62 17.88 2.72
C ASP A 101 -11.66 19.03 3.74
N ALA A 102 -12.57 18.94 4.74
CA ALA A 102 -12.72 19.96 5.77
C ALA A 102 -11.48 20.13 6.67
N PHE A 103 -10.55 19.20 6.65
CA PHE A 103 -9.30 19.20 7.42
C PHE A 103 -8.10 19.62 6.55
N GLY A 104 -8.30 19.89 5.27
CA GLY A 104 -7.25 20.30 4.33
C GLY A 104 -6.57 19.15 3.59
N HIS A 105 -6.90 17.90 3.87
CA HIS A 105 -6.31 16.76 3.17
C HIS A 105 -6.84 16.66 1.74
N VAL A 106 -5.96 16.26 0.83
CA VAL A 106 -6.31 16.02 -0.57
C VAL A 106 -7.36 14.90 -0.67
N LYS A 107 -8.41 15.14 -1.43
CA LYS A 107 -9.42 14.10 -1.72
C LYS A 107 -8.89 13.12 -2.77
N LEU A 108 -8.53 11.91 -2.34
CA LEU A 108 -7.92 10.88 -3.21
C LEU A 108 -8.82 10.46 -4.38
N ASP A 109 -10.13 10.52 -4.22
CA ASP A 109 -11.09 10.25 -5.29
C ASP A 109 -11.04 11.29 -6.42
N THR A 110 -10.59 12.51 -6.13
CA THR A 110 -10.43 13.58 -7.15
C THR A 110 -9.13 13.46 -7.91
N ILE A 111 -8.05 12.98 -7.28
CA ILE A 111 -6.72 12.85 -7.90
C ILE A 111 -6.47 11.47 -8.53
N ASN A 112 -7.18 10.42 -8.09
CA ASN A 112 -7.15 9.07 -8.63
C ASN A 112 -5.73 8.50 -8.84
N PRO A 113 -4.95 8.21 -7.78
CA PRO A 113 -3.55 7.80 -7.92
C PRO A 113 -3.34 6.61 -8.85
N GLY A 114 -4.14 5.55 -8.73
CA GLY A 114 -4.04 4.38 -9.61
C GLY A 114 -4.23 4.71 -11.09
N GLN A 115 -5.13 5.63 -11.43
CA GLN A 115 -5.32 6.08 -12.81
C GLN A 115 -4.16 6.94 -13.30
N TRP A 116 -3.62 7.79 -12.42
CA TRP A 116 -2.45 8.61 -12.74
C TRP A 116 -1.24 7.73 -13.04
N PHE A 117 -0.88 6.81 -12.13
CA PHE A 117 0.20 5.85 -12.36
C PHE A 117 -0.04 5.02 -13.63
N GLY A 118 -1.28 4.55 -13.82
CA GLY A 118 -1.67 3.80 -15.01
C GLY A 118 -1.41 4.57 -16.29
N LYS A 119 -1.74 5.86 -16.34
CA LYS A 119 -1.51 6.72 -17.50
C LYS A 119 -0.03 6.98 -17.74
N GLN A 120 0.73 7.29 -16.67
CA GLN A 120 2.17 7.56 -16.78
C GLN A 120 2.92 6.33 -17.28
N PHE A 121 2.79 5.21 -16.58
CA PHE A 121 3.48 3.98 -16.97
C PHE A 121 2.98 3.40 -18.30
N ALA A 122 1.70 3.48 -18.62
CA ALA A 122 1.21 2.99 -19.91
C ALA A 122 1.89 3.67 -21.10
N ALA A 123 2.10 4.98 -21.01
CA ALA A 123 2.77 5.75 -22.05
C ALA A 123 4.25 5.36 -22.17
N MET A 124 4.95 5.25 -21.04
CA MET A 124 6.40 4.96 -21.01
C MET A 124 6.70 3.51 -21.40
N LEU A 125 5.93 2.56 -20.88
CA LEU A 125 6.09 1.12 -21.15
C LEU A 125 5.46 0.67 -22.48
N LYS A 126 4.78 1.59 -23.20
CA LYS A 126 4.01 1.27 -24.41
C LYS A 126 3.02 0.12 -24.20
N ALA A 127 2.34 0.09 -23.04
CA ALA A 127 1.42 -0.97 -22.69
C ALA A 127 0.18 -0.93 -23.58
N GLU A 128 -0.11 -2.01 -24.31
CA GLU A 128 -1.31 -2.12 -25.17
C GLU A 128 -2.62 -2.12 -24.37
N LYS A 129 -2.55 -2.60 -23.12
CA LYS A 129 -3.71 -2.67 -22.22
C LYS A 129 -3.29 -2.32 -20.81
N THR A 130 -4.07 -1.44 -20.17
CA THR A 130 -3.90 -1.06 -18.76
C THR A 130 -5.15 -1.43 -17.99
N MET A 131 -4.98 -2.01 -16.81
CA MET A 131 -6.06 -2.34 -15.87
C MET A 131 -5.70 -1.75 -14.51
N VAL A 132 -6.65 -1.03 -13.92
CA VAL A 132 -6.52 -0.48 -12.56
C VAL A 132 -7.64 -1.07 -11.70
N TRP A 133 -7.25 -1.79 -10.65
CA TRP A 133 -8.14 -2.42 -9.69
C TRP A 133 -8.04 -1.72 -8.35
N LYS A 134 -9.20 -1.36 -7.77
CA LYS A 134 -9.28 -0.78 -6.42
C LYS A 134 -9.78 -1.83 -5.43
N SER A 135 -8.91 -2.28 -4.54
CA SER A 135 -9.20 -3.39 -3.62
C SER A 135 -9.82 -2.96 -2.27
N GLY A 136 -10.00 -1.65 -2.04
CA GLY A 136 -10.48 -1.13 -0.77
C GLY A 136 -11.76 -1.77 -0.23
N TYR A 137 -12.73 -2.02 -1.10
CA TYR A 137 -13.98 -2.69 -0.70
C TYR A 137 -13.76 -4.15 -0.31
N PHE A 138 -12.89 -4.87 -1.01
CA PHE A 138 -12.55 -6.26 -0.66
C PHE A 138 -11.88 -6.34 0.70
N ALA A 139 -10.91 -5.46 0.98
CA ALA A 139 -10.25 -5.40 2.28
C ALA A 139 -11.20 -5.10 3.43
N ARG A 140 -12.23 -4.25 3.20
CA ARG A 140 -13.23 -3.89 4.21
C ARG A 140 -14.31 -4.94 4.43
N SER A 141 -14.58 -5.79 3.45
CA SER A 141 -15.66 -6.78 3.48
C SER A 141 -15.15 -8.22 3.62
N ALA A 142 -13.86 -8.44 3.63
CA ALA A 142 -13.28 -9.75 3.89
C ALA A 142 -13.62 -10.22 5.30
N ALA A 143 -13.90 -11.50 5.45
CA ALA A 143 -14.11 -12.08 6.78
C ALA A 143 -12.79 -12.00 7.59
N ALA A 144 -12.91 -11.64 8.88
CA ALA A 144 -11.79 -11.68 9.81
C ALA A 144 -11.25 -13.11 9.93
N ASN A 145 -9.94 -13.27 9.95
CA ASN A 145 -9.31 -14.56 10.20
C ASN A 145 -9.33 -14.93 11.69
N ALA A 146 -8.82 -16.10 12.06
CA ALA A 146 -8.87 -16.58 13.44
C ALA A 146 -8.03 -15.71 14.40
N GLU A 147 -6.92 -15.15 13.93
CA GLU A 147 -6.05 -14.26 14.72
C GLU A 147 -6.74 -12.91 14.95
N ASP A 148 -7.35 -12.34 13.89
CA ASP A 148 -8.14 -11.11 13.98
C ASP A 148 -9.31 -11.28 14.97
N LEU A 149 -10.04 -12.40 14.90
CA LEU A 149 -11.15 -12.68 15.80
C LEU A 149 -10.68 -12.78 17.26
N ALA A 150 -9.52 -13.39 17.51
CA ALA A 150 -8.95 -13.47 18.85
C ALA A 150 -8.55 -12.07 19.37
N LEU A 151 -7.90 -11.25 18.55
CA LEU A 151 -7.53 -9.88 18.91
C LEU A 151 -8.76 -8.99 19.14
N ILE A 152 -9.77 -9.07 18.27
CA ILE A 152 -11.03 -8.34 18.42
C ILE A 152 -11.67 -8.69 19.76
N LYS A 153 -11.71 -9.98 20.12
CA LYS A 153 -12.27 -10.41 21.40
C LYS A 153 -11.50 -9.82 22.59
N GLN A 154 -10.17 -9.90 22.57
CA GLN A 154 -9.32 -9.35 23.64
C GLN A 154 -9.51 -7.83 23.78
N CYS A 155 -9.50 -7.08 22.68
CA CYS A 155 -9.76 -5.64 22.70
C CYS A 155 -11.15 -5.30 23.23
N THR A 156 -12.17 -6.10 22.88
CA THR A 156 -13.54 -5.89 23.32
C THR A 156 -13.69 -6.17 24.82
N ASP A 157 -13.15 -7.28 25.31
CA ASP A 157 -13.16 -7.62 26.73
C ASP A 157 -12.47 -6.51 27.55
N LEU A 158 -11.29 -6.06 27.12
CA LEU A 158 -10.57 -4.96 27.75
C LEU A 158 -11.37 -3.66 27.74
N ALA A 159 -12.05 -3.34 26.64
CA ALA A 159 -12.87 -2.13 26.53
C ALA A 159 -14.05 -2.15 27.51
N VAL A 160 -14.71 -3.31 27.68
CA VAL A 160 -15.80 -3.48 28.67
C VAL A 160 -15.27 -3.31 30.09
N ASP A 161 -14.16 -3.96 30.42
CA ASP A 161 -13.53 -3.84 31.73
C ASP A 161 -13.10 -2.42 32.06
N ALA A 162 -12.50 -1.73 31.10
CA ALA A 162 -12.10 -0.32 31.22
C ALA A 162 -13.31 0.59 31.46
N ALA A 163 -14.38 0.39 30.69
CA ALA A 163 -15.62 1.16 30.84
C ALA A 163 -16.23 0.96 32.24
N LEU A 164 -16.22 -0.27 32.76
CA LEU A 164 -16.71 -0.57 34.12
C LEU A 164 -15.85 0.07 35.21
N ARG A 165 -14.55 0.27 34.97
CA ARG A 165 -13.63 0.99 35.87
C ARG A 165 -13.68 2.51 35.70
N GLY A 166 -14.41 3.03 34.70
CA GLY A 166 -14.44 4.45 34.36
C GLY A 166 -13.17 4.97 33.72
N GLU A 167 -12.36 4.10 33.11
CA GLU A 167 -11.15 4.45 32.37
C GLU A 167 -11.51 4.94 30.97
N SER A 168 -10.81 5.97 30.51
CA SER A 168 -10.98 6.56 29.17
C SER A 168 -9.71 6.43 28.36
N GLY A 169 -9.84 5.98 27.11
CA GLY A 169 -8.69 5.81 26.19
C GLY A 169 -9.08 4.96 24.98
N VAL A 170 -8.07 4.49 24.26
CA VAL A 170 -8.19 3.55 23.14
C VAL A 170 -7.63 2.20 23.56
N THR A 171 -8.38 1.13 23.36
CA THR A 171 -7.88 -0.23 23.58
C THR A 171 -7.03 -0.67 22.39
N GLY A 172 -5.82 -1.11 22.65
CA GLY A 172 -4.89 -1.57 21.61
C GLY A 172 -3.56 -2.03 22.18
N GLN A 173 -2.69 -2.49 21.31
CA GLN A 173 -1.33 -2.84 21.64
C GLN A 173 -0.49 -1.57 21.79
N ASP A 174 0.13 -1.40 22.95
CA ASP A 174 0.95 -0.24 23.29
C ASP A 174 2.42 -0.54 23.01
N GLU A 175 2.96 0.03 21.93
CA GLU A 175 4.36 -0.16 21.52
C GLU A 175 5.36 0.35 22.56
N ASP A 176 5.04 1.46 23.24
CA ASP A 176 5.90 1.99 24.31
C ASP A 176 5.94 1.06 25.55
N ALA A 177 4.98 0.13 25.62
CA ALA A 177 4.91 -0.91 26.66
C ALA A 177 5.21 -2.32 26.12
N GLY A 178 5.93 -2.43 24.98
CA GLY A 178 6.32 -3.71 24.40
C GLY A 178 5.13 -4.50 23.82
N ASP A 179 4.23 -3.80 23.15
CA ASP A 179 3.01 -4.33 22.52
C ASP A 179 2.00 -4.94 23.52
N GLU A 180 2.06 -4.53 24.80
CA GLU A 180 1.07 -4.94 25.77
C GLU A 180 -0.33 -4.43 25.38
N LEU A 181 -1.32 -5.32 25.41
CA LEU A 181 -2.71 -4.95 25.17
C LEU A 181 -3.29 -4.21 26.38
N ARG A 182 -3.53 -2.92 26.24
CA ARG A 182 -4.00 -2.04 27.31
C ARG A 182 -4.89 -0.90 26.83
N VAL A 183 -5.40 -0.11 27.78
CA VAL A 183 -6.02 1.19 27.48
C VAL A 183 -4.92 2.24 27.33
N ILE A 184 -4.82 2.82 26.15
CA ILE A 184 -3.86 3.87 25.80
C ILE A 184 -4.55 5.22 25.94
N GLU A 185 -3.95 6.15 26.67
CA GLU A 185 -4.51 7.45 26.99
C GLU A 185 -4.65 8.32 25.73
N PHE A 186 -5.79 8.98 25.53
CA PHE A 186 -6.06 9.84 24.36
C PHE A 186 -4.95 10.84 24.03
N PRO A 187 -4.27 11.51 24.99
CA PRO A 187 -3.18 12.45 24.66
C PRO A 187 -1.99 11.81 23.95
N ARG A 188 -1.84 10.49 24.03
CA ARG A 188 -0.79 9.73 23.31
C ARG A 188 -1.19 9.39 21.88
N ILE A 189 -2.48 9.42 21.56
CA ILE A 189 -2.97 9.15 20.21
C ILE A 189 -2.81 10.40 19.36
N ARG A 190 -1.76 10.43 18.55
CA ARG A 190 -1.41 11.58 17.72
C ARG A 190 -1.21 11.14 16.27
N GLY A 191 -2.21 11.35 15.44
CA GLY A 191 -2.17 11.05 14.02
C GLY A 191 -2.12 9.54 13.72
N GLY A 192 -1.77 9.22 12.48
CA GLY A 192 -1.53 7.85 12.05
C GLY A 192 -0.06 7.46 12.27
N LYS A 193 0.20 6.16 12.32
CA LYS A 193 1.57 5.63 12.33
C LYS A 193 2.00 5.38 10.89
N PRO A 194 3.07 6.04 10.40
CA PRO A 194 3.62 5.74 9.08
C PRO A 194 4.23 4.33 9.06
N PHE A 195 4.25 3.74 7.89
CA PHE A 195 4.94 2.47 7.69
C PHE A 195 6.47 2.69 7.70
N ASP A 196 7.19 1.89 8.47
CA ASP A 196 8.65 1.92 8.47
C ASP A 196 9.19 1.13 7.28
N ILE A 197 9.66 1.84 6.25
CA ILE A 197 10.22 1.24 5.03
C ILE A 197 11.61 0.61 5.23
N ASP A 198 12.21 0.74 6.42
CA ASP A 198 13.47 0.07 6.79
C ASP A 198 13.24 -1.32 7.43
N GLN A 199 12.00 -1.82 7.40
CA GLN A 199 11.71 -3.19 7.83
C GLN A 199 12.42 -4.20 6.93
N PRO A 200 13.20 -5.15 7.49
CA PRO A 200 13.97 -6.11 6.68
C PRO A 200 13.13 -6.88 5.66
N TRP A 201 11.93 -7.29 6.03
CA TRP A 201 11.03 -8.01 5.12
C TRP A 201 10.57 -7.17 3.92
N PHE A 202 10.46 -5.84 4.07
CA PHE A 202 10.13 -4.95 2.97
C PHE A 202 11.33 -4.71 2.05
N GLU A 203 12.52 -4.56 2.62
CA GLU A 203 13.76 -4.49 1.84
C GLU A 203 13.99 -5.78 1.03
N ASP A 204 13.74 -6.95 1.64
CA ASP A 204 13.80 -8.24 0.96
C ASP A 204 12.78 -8.34 -0.19
N LEU A 205 11.56 -7.80 0.01
CA LEU A 205 10.55 -7.73 -1.04
C LEU A 205 11.05 -6.90 -2.22
N LEU A 206 11.52 -5.67 -1.97
CA LEU A 206 12.02 -4.77 -3.03
C LEU A 206 13.21 -5.39 -3.78
N ALA A 207 14.18 -5.94 -3.05
CA ALA A 207 15.32 -6.64 -3.64
C ALA A 207 14.87 -7.84 -4.50
N GLY A 208 13.88 -8.59 -4.02
CA GLY A 208 13.34 -9.76 -4.71
C GLY A 208 12.60 -9.45 -6.02
N ILE A 209 12.17 -8.19 -6.23
CA ILE A 209 11.53 -7.72 -7.46
C ILE A 209 12.45 -6.77 -8.26
N GLY A 210 13.69 -6.58 -7.82
CA GLY A 210 14.67 -5.70 -8.46
C GLY A 210 14.31 -4.22 -8.41
N GLN A 211 13.49 -3.79 -7.44
CA GLN A 211 13.13 -2.39 -7.23
C GLN A 211 14.10 -1.73 -6.26
N ALA A 212 14.66 -0.59 -6.63
CA ALA A 212 15.48 0.19 -5.70
C ALA A 212 14.62 0.78 -4.59
N LYS A 213 15.12 0.76 -3.36
CA LYS A 213 14.49 1.46 -2.24
C LYS A 213 14.68 2.96 -2.45
N GLY A 214 13.60 3.71 -2.45
CA GLY A 214 13.60 5.17 -2.52
C GLY A 214 13.94 5.83 -1.18
N GLU A 215 14.07 7.14 -1.19
CA GLU A 215 14.25 7.93 0.01
C GLU A 215 12.98 7.91 0.88
N LYS A 216 13.15 8.06 2.21
CA LYS A 216 12.00 8.21 3.11
C LYS A 216 11.30 9.53 2.83
N GLU A 217 9.99 9.44 2.63
CA GLU A 217 9.13 10.61 2.55
C GLU A 217 8.35 10.83 3.84
N HIS A 218 8.13 12.10 4.15
CA HIS A 218 7.32 12.48 5.30
C HIS A 218 5.85 12.51 4.88
N VAL A 219 5.05 11.61 5.45
CA VAL A 219 3.60 11.58 5.24
C VAL A 219 2.94 12.53 6.22
N GLU A 220 2.31 13.58 5.72
CA GLU A 220 1.52 14.49 6.56
C GLU A 220 0.25 13.81 7.06
N HIS A 221 0.00 13.88 8.37
CA HIS A 221 -1.15 13.28 9.07
C HIS A 221 -2.21 14.30 9.45
#